data_6afc053d0f4bc6b9111f6ab1e785bb43
#
_entry.id   6afc053d0f4bc6b9111f6ab1e785bb43
#
_cell.length_a   1.000
_cell.length_b   1.000
_cell.length_c   1.000
_cell.angle_alpha   90.00
_cell.angle_beta   90.00
_cell.angle_gamma   90.00
#
_symmetry.space_group_name_H-M   'P 1'
#
loop_
_entity.id
_entity.type
_entity.pdbx_description
1 polymer ?
#
loop_
_entity_poly.entity_id
_entity_poly.type
_entity_poly.pdbx_seq_one_letter_code
_entity_poly.pdbx_strand_id
1 'polypeptide(L)'
;MTSPASTSKAQLFFMMVLEFFIWGAWLPLIFGYLPSLGFTPGQQSLILNAFPVASIVGMFFSNQWADRRFVPEKFLAFSHLVGGLAILGCGFTRDFSTFFLLMLAHCLFYVPTISITNSIAFANMRNPDKEFGLVR
;
A
#
# COMPACT_ATOMS: atom_id res chain seq x y z
N MET A 1 34.18 1.96 -9.32
CA MET A 1 32.86 1.30 -9.38
C MET A 1 32.47 0.93 -7.95
N THR A 2 31.69 1.77 -7.28
CA THR A 2 31.16 1.44 -5.95
C THR A 2 30.08 0.39 -6.13
N SER A 3 30.29 -0.79 -5.57
CA SER A 3 29.28 -1.83 -5.47
C SER A 3 28.00 -1.22 -4.85
N PRO A 4 26.83 -1.40 -5.46
CA PRO A 4 25.60 -0.93 -4.81
C PRO A 4 25.53 -1.61 -3.44
N ALA A 5 25.30 -0.81 -2.40
CA ALA A 5 25.17 -1.31 -1.04
C ALA A 5 24.05 -2.36 -1.03
N SER A 6 24.41 -3.62 -0.81
CA SER A 6 23.41 -4.69 -0.74
C SER A 6 22.50 -4.40 0.44
N THR A 7 21.21 -4.21 0.17
CA THR A 7 20.19 -4.01 1.21
C THR A 7 20.25 -5.18 2.19
N SER A 8 20.39 -4.90 3.48
CA SER A 8 20.50 -5.97 4.48
C SER A 8 19.16 -6.71 4.62
N LYS A 9 19.20 -8.00 4.99
CA LYS A 9 17.98 -8.79 5.25
C LYS A 9 17.09 -8.12 6.31
N ALA A 10 17.69 -7.47 7.31
CA ALA A 10 16.96 -6.73 8.32
C ALA A 10 16.18 -5.54 7.72
N GLN A 11 16.78 -4.79 6.80
CA GLN A 11 16.08 -3.69 6.12
C GLN A 11 14.91 -4.19 5.28
N LEU A 12 15.09 -5.31 4.55
CA LEU A 12 14.01 -5.94 3.79
C LEU A 12 12.88 -6.42 4.70
N PHE A 13 13.21 -7.05 5.83
CA PHE A 13 12.25 -7.47 6.84
C PHE A 13 11.45 -6.28 7.39
N PHE A 14 12.11 -5.21 7.80
CA PHE A 14 11.42 -4.02 8.30
C PHE A 14 10.55 -3.35 7.23
N MET A 15 11.01 -3.30 5.99
CA MET A 15 10.21 -2.79 4.88
C MET A 15 8.92 -3.60 4.72
N MET A 16 9.00 -4.93 4.74
CA MET A 16 7.83 -5.81 4.65
C MET A 16 6.90 -5.66 5.85
N VAL A 17 7.44 -5.59 7.07
CA VAL A 17 6.64 -5.38 8.28
C VAL A 17 5.87 -4.06 8.19
N LEU A 18 6.52 -2.97 7.79
CA LEU A 18 5.87 -1.66 7.65
C LEU A 18 4.80 -1.68 6.56
N GLU A 19 5.06 -2.32 5.43
CA GLU A 19 4.11 -2.45 4.33
C GLU A 19 2.79 -3.10 4.80
N PHE A 20 2.89 -4.27 5.43
CA PHE A 20 1.69 -4.98 5.90
C PHE A 20 1.08 -4.39 7.18
N PHE A 21 1.90 -3.72 8.00
CA PHE A 21 1.41 -3.01 9.19
C PHE A 21 0.45 -1.87 8.81
N ILE A 22 0.73 -1.14 7.74
CA ILE A 22 -0.17 -0.09 7.24
C ILE A 22 -1.57 -0.67 6.98
N TRP A 23 -1.64 -1.77 6.28
CA TRP A 23 -2.92 -2.43 5.99
C TRP A 23 -3.59 -2.98 7.26
N GLY A 24 -2.83 -3.66 8.10
CA GLY A 24 -3.30 -4.22 9.37
C GLY A 24 -3.77 -3.17 10.38
N ALA A 25 -3.26 -1.94 10.28
CA ALA A 25 -3.60 -0.86 11.21
C ALA A 25 -5.03 -0.32 11.03
N TRP A 26 -5.54 -0.25 9.80
CA TRP A 26 -6.86 0.34 9.55
C TRP A 26 -7.94 -0.66 9.13
N LEU A 27 -7.58 -1.74 8.41
CA LEU A 27 -8.57 -2.66 7.85
C LEU A 27 -9.46 -3.34 8.92
N PRO A 28 -8.94 -3.86 10.04
CA PRO A 28 -9.82 -4.43 11.07
C PRO A 28 -10.73 -3.40 11.72
N LEU A 29 -10.27 -2.16 11.83
CA LEU A 29 -10.98 -1.09 12.54
C LEU A 29 -12.09 -0.47 11.68
N ILE A 30 -11.94 -0.49 10.34
CA ILE A 30 -12.85 0.20 9.43
C ILE A 30 -14.28 -0.32 9.52
N PHE A 31 -14.47 -1.63 9.78
CA PHE A 31 -15.80 -2.25 9.90
C PHE A 31 -16.62 -1.73 11.10
N GLY A 32 -15.97 -1.30 12.16
CA GLY A 32 -16.62 -0.61 13.29
C GLY A 32 -16.67 0.90 13.10
N TYR A 33 -15.67 1.47 12.43
CA TYR A 33 -15.54 2.90 12.26
C TYR A 33 -16.58 3.50 11.30
N LEU A 34 -16.80 2.89 10.13
CA LEU A 34 -17.77 3.38 9.15
C LEU A 34 -19.21 3.47 9.70
N PRO A 35 -19.74 2.44 10.39
CA PRO A 35 -21.04 2.56 11.06
C PRO A 35 -21.08 3.67 12.13
N SER A 36 -20.00 3.88 12.87
CA SER A 36 -19.93 4.93 13.89
C SER A 36 -20.01 6.34 13.33
N LEU A 37 -19.64 6.52 12.04
CA LEU A 37 -19.80 7.77 11.30
C LEU A 37 -21.23 7.97 10.77
N GLY A 38 -22.12 6.98 10.94
CA GLY A 38 -23.49 7.03 10.43
C GLY A 38 -23.63 6.73 8.95
N PHE A 39 -22.59 6.14 8.30
CA PHE A 39 -22.66 5.77 6.89
C PHE A 39 -23.62 4.60 6.68
N THR A 40 -24.47 4.71 5.65
CA THR A 40 -25.39 3.65 5.26
C THR A 40 -24.65 2.40 4.78
N PRO A 41 -25.27 1.20 4.85
CA PRO A 41 -24.64 -0.03 4.35
C PRO A 41 -24.13 0.07 2.89
N GLY A 42 -24.85 0.79 2.02
CA GLY A 42 -24.43 1.03 0.65
C GLY A 42 -23.17 1.90 0.57
N GLN A 43 -23.08 2.96 1.37
CA GLN A 43 -21.90 3.81 1.45
C GLN A 43 -20.68 3.05 2.02
N GLN A 44 -20.88 2.23 3.05
CA GLN A 44 -19.84 1.37 3.61
C GLN A 44 -19.33 0.38 2.55
N SER A 45 -20.23 -0.24 1.80
CA SER A 45 -19.87 -1.15 0.71
C SER A 45 -19.03 -0.45 -0.37
N LEU A 46 -19.40 0.76 -0.78
CA LEU A 46 -18.61 1.53 -1.75
C LEU A 46 -17.19 1.84 -1.24
N ILE A 47 -17.05 2.26 0.02
CA ILE A 47 -15.75 2.54 0.64
C ILE A 47 -14.91 1.27 0.68
N LEU A 48 -15.47 0.14 1.11
CA LEU A 48 -14.74 -1.13 1.21
C LEU A 48 -14.34 -1.69 -0.17
N ASN A 49 -15.08 -1.38 -1.21
CA ASN A 49 -14.73 -1.75 -2.59
C ASN A 49 -13.62 -0.87 -3.20
N ALA A 50 -13.19 0.21 -2.55
CA ALA A 50 -12.07 1.01 -3.03
C ALA A 50 -10.78 0.19 -3.17
N PHE A 51 -10.52 -0.75 -2.25
CA PHE A 51 -9.34 -1.61 -2.30
C PHE A 51 -9.35 -2.60 -3.48
N PRO A 52 -10.39 -3.41 -3.71
CA PRO A 52 -10.50 -4.25 -4.91
C PRO A 52 -10.39 -3.46 -6.23
N VAL A 53 -11.05 -2.30 -6.31
CA VAL A 53 -10.96 -1.43 -7.50
C VAL A 53 -9.52 -0.95 -7.71
N ALA A 54 -8.86 -0.47 -6.67
CA ALA A 54 -7.47 -0.07 -6.73
C ALA A 54 -6.54 -1.22 -7.12
N SER A 55 -6.86 -2.47 -6.72
CA SER A 55 -6.08 -3.66 -7.10
C SER A 55 -6.16 -3.93 -8.60
N ILE A 56 -7.33 -3.80 -9.19
CA ILE A 56 -7.53 -3.94 -10.65
C ILE A 56 -6.75 -2.85 -11.38
N VAL A 57 -6.90 -1.59 -10.97
CA VAL A 57 -6.17 -0.46 -11.56
C VAL A 57 -4.67 -0.64 -11.39
N GLY A 58 -4.22 -1.04 -10.19
CA GLY A 58 -2.81 -1.26 -9.86
C GLY A 58 -2.15 -2.34 -10.73
N MET A 59 -2.87 -3.41 -11.09
CA MET A 59 -2.37 -4.43 -11.99
C MET A 59 -1.97 -3.88 -13.37
N PHE A 60 -2.73 -2.93 -13.89
CA PHE A 60 -2.41 -2.32 -15.19
C PHE A 60 -1.27 -1.29 -15.08
N PHE A 61 -1.18 -0.56 -13.97
CA PHE A 61 -0.18 0.49 -13.76
C PHE A 61 1.19 -0.04 -13.33
N SER A 62 1.23 -1.00 -12.39
CA SER A 62 2.50 -1.50 -11.84
C SER A 62 3.29 -2.32 -12.87
N ASN A 63 2.61 -3.15 -13.67
CA ASN A 63 3.27 -4.02 -14.64
C ASN A 63 3.76 -3.31 -15.92
N GLN A 64 3.24 -2.13 -16.24
CA GLN A 64 3.56 -1.46 -17.51
C GLN A 64 4.27 -0.12 -17.36
N TRP A 65 4.07 0.59 -16.28
CA TRP A 65 4.52 1.99 -16.16
C TRP A 65 5.56 2.23 -15.06
N ALA A 66 5.37 1.67 -13.89
CA ALA A 66 6.24 1.89 -12.74
C ALA A 66 7.62 1.24 -12.95
N ASP A 67 7.64 0.00 -13.46
CA ASP A 67 8.89 -0.76 -13.67
C ASP A 67 9.81 -0.18 -14.76
N ARG A 68 9.27 0.65 -15.67
CA ARG A 68 10.05 1.17 -16.82
C ARG A 68 10.54 2.61 -16.65
N ARG A 69 9.99 3.40 -15.76
CA ARG A 69 10.26 4.86 -15.70
C ARG A 69 10.66 5.40 -14.34
N PHE A 70 10.45 4.66 -13.26
CA PHE A 70 10.74 5.14 -11.91
C PHE A 70 11.69 4.22 -11.17
N VAL A 71 12.53 4.82 -10.32
CA VAL A 71 13.31 4.07 -9.33
C VAL A 71 12.31 3.53 -8.30
N PRO A 72 12.24 2.19 -8.08
CA PRO A 72 11.20 1.56 -7.25
C PRO A 72 11.09 2.16 -5.85
N GLU A 73 12.23 2.48 -5.23
CA GLU A 73 12.30 3.04 -3.88
C GLU A 73 11.70 4.45 -3.81
N LYS A 74 11.90 5.27 -4.85
CA LYS A 74 11.33 6.63 -4.92
C LYS A 74 9.83 6.58 -5.12
N PHE A 75 9.36 5.66 -5.97
CA PHE A 75 7.93 5.45 -6.16
C PHE A 75 7.27 4.96 -4.88
N LEU A 76 7.90 4.01 -4.18
CA LEU A 76 7.46 3.50 -2.88
C LEU A 76 7.31 4.64 -1.87
N ALA A 77 8.34 5.45 -1.69
CA ALA A 77 8.33 6.57 -0.76
C ALA A 77 7.23 7.60 -1.09
N PHE A 78 7.09 7.98 -2.35
CA PHE A 78 6.05 8.91 -2.81
C PHE A 78 4.64 8.35 -2.58
N SER A 79 4.42 7.09 -2.93
CA SER A 79 3.11 6.44 -2.78
C SER A 79 2.71 6.31 -1.32
N HIS A 80 3.63 5.97 -0.42
CA HIS A 80 3.37 5.94 1.02
C HIS A 80 3.08 7.33 1.59
N LEU A 81 3.78 8.37 1.12
CA LEU A 81 3.51 9.74 1.56
C LEU A 81 2.09 10.17 1.16
N VAL A 82 1.73 10.02 -0.12
CA VAL A 82 0.41 10.41 -0.62
C VAL A 82 -0.69 9.56 -0.01
N GLY A 83 -0.51 8.24 -0.01
CA GLY A 83 -1.47 7.30 0.60
C GLY A 83 -1.61 7.50 2.11
N GLY A 84 -0.51 7.80 2.80
CA GLY A 84 -0.52 8.13 4.23
C GLY A 84 -1.27 9.41 4.55
N LEU A 85 -1.08 10.48 3.77
CA LEU A 85 -1.84 11.72 3.93
C LEU A 85 -3.33 11.52 3.64
N ALA A 86 -3.66 10.69 2.65
CA ALA A 86 -5.05 10.38 2.31
C ALA A 86 -5.76 9.61 3.45
N ILE A 87 -5.14 8.54 3.97
CA ILE A 87 -5.74 7.78 5.09
C ILE A 87 -5.81 8.61 6.37
N LEU A 88 -4.82 9.45 6.62
CA LEU A 88 -4.87 10.41 7.73
C LEU A 88 -6.06 11.37 7.58
N GLY A 89 -6.29 11.87 6.36
CA GLY A 89 -7.44 12.73 6.05
C GLY A 89 -8.79 12.08 6.33
N CYS A 90 -8.91 10.76 6.13
CA CYS A 90 -10.13 10.01 6.49
C CYS A 90 -10.47 10.12 7.98
N GLY A 91 -9.47 10.26 8.86
CA GLY A 91 -9.68 10.44 10.29
C GLY A 91 -10.28 11.79 10.69
N PHE A 92 -10.21 12.79 9.82
CA PHE A 92 -10.69 14.15 10.09
C PHE A 92 -12.01 14.48 9.39
N THR A 93 -12.53 13.62 8.52
CA THR A 93 -13.78 13.85 7.81
C THR A 93 -14.89 12.93 8.28
N ARG A 94 -16.13 13.44 8.25
CA ARG A 94 -17.37 12.69 8.47
C ARG A 94 -18.29 12.75 7.24
N ASP A 95 -17.88 13.48 6.20
CA ASP A 95 -18.61 13.51 4.95
C ASP A 95 -18.27 12.27 4.11
N PHE A 96 -19.29 11.59 3.63
CA PHE A 96 -19.16 10.36 2.84
C PHE A 96 -18.33 10.58 1.58
N SER A 97 -18.61 11.63 0.82
CA SER A 97 -17.95 11.87 -0.48
C SER A 97 -16.46 12.13 -0.29
N THR A 98 -16.11 12.96 0.67
CA THR A 98 -14.72 13.27 1.03
C THR A 98 -14.01 12.02 1.55
N PHE A 99 -14.66 11.26 2.43
CA PHE A 99 -14.10 10.01 2.96
C PHE A 99 -13.84 9.00 1.84
N PHE A 100 -14.81 8.80 0.95
CA PHE A 100 -14.68 7.86 -0.17
C PHE A 100 -13.54 8.25 -1.11
N LEU A 101 -13.41 9.53 -1.47
CA LEU A 101 -12.33 10.01 -2.34
C LEU A 101 -10.95 9.85 -1.68
N LEU A 102 -10.82 10.15 -0.40
CA LEU A 102 -9.58 9.96 0.34
C LEU A 102 -9.21 8.49 0.47
N MET A 103 -10.18 7.62 0.77
CA MET A 103 -9.95 6.18 0.85
C MET A 103 -9.57 5.60 -0.52
N LEU A 104 -10.23 6.04 -1.58
CA LEU A 104 -9.88 5.64 -2.95
C LEU A 104 -8.46 6.09 -3.31
N ALA A 105 -8.10 7.33 -3.00
CA ALA A 105 -6.73 7.83 -3.20
C ALA A 105 -5.71 7.01 -2.40
N HIS A 106 -5.98 6.75 -1.10
CA HIS A 106 -5.13 5.87 -0.29
C HIS A 106 -4.92 4.52 -0.96
N CYS A 107 -5.99 3.84 -1.36
CA CYS A 107 -5.91 2.52 -1.99
C CYS A 107 -5.16 2.55 -3.33
N LEU A 108 -5.40 3.55 -4.18
CA LEU A 108 -4.73 3.67 -5.49
C LEU A 108 -3.22 3.85 -5.36
N PHE A 109 -2.76 4.56 -4.34
CA PHE A 109 -1.32 4.72 -4.08
C PHE A 109 -0.73 3.55 -3.30
N TYR A 110 -1.45 3.00 -2.32
CA TYR A 110 -0.95 1.92 -1.47
C TYR A 110 -0.89 0.56 -2.19
N VAL A 111 -1.91 0.17 -2.93
CA VAL A 111 -1.99 -1.19 -3.52
C VAL A 111 -0.81 -1.51 -4.44
N PRO A 112 -0.35 -0.63 -5.33
CA PRO A 112 0.84 -0.90 -6.15
C PRO A 112 2.12 -1.11 -5.34
N THR A 113 2.22 -0.51 -4.14
CA THR A 113 3.41 -0.63 -3.30
C THR A 113 3.65 -2.06 -2.82
N ILE A 114 2.60 -2.86 -2.64
CA ILE A 114 2.70 -4.27 -2.26
C ILE A 114 3.52 -5.08 -3.30
N SER A 115 3.25 -4.88 -4.58
CA SER A 115 4.00 -5.53 -5.66
C SER A 115 5.43 -5.04 -5.74
N ILE A 116 5.63 -3.73 -5.60
CA ILE A 116 6.96 -3.10 -5.68
C ILE A 116 7.82 -3.54 -4.50
N THR A 117 7.27 -3.60 -3.30
CA THR A 117 7.96 -4.08 -2.09
C THR A 117 8.42 -5.53 -2.27
N ASN A 118 7.56 -6.40 -2.82
CA ASN A 118 7.95 -7.77 -3.17
C ASN A 118 9.08 -7.79 -4.21
N SER A 119 9.00 -6.97 -5.26
CA SER A 119 10.03 -6.90 -6.31
C SER A 119 11.37 -6.42 -5.75
N ILE A 120 11.39 -5.42 -4.88
CA ILE A 120 12.59 -4.95 -4.19
C ILE A 120 13.18 -6.08 -3.34
N ALA A 121 12.33 -6.83 -2.58
CA ALA A 121 12.79 -7.94 -1.78
C ALA A 121 13.44 -9.03 -2.64
N PHE A 122 12.78 -9.46 -3.72
CA PHE A 122 13.33 -10.47 -4.63
C PHE A 122 14.64 -10.04 -5.28
N ALA A 123 14.75 -8.78 -5.70
CA ALA A 123 15.98 -8.26 -6.33
C ALA A 123 17.20 -8.22 -5.38
N ASN A 124 16.96 -8.16 -4.06
CA ASN A 124 18.00 -8.05 -3.05
C ASN A 124 18.29 -9.37 -2.30
N MET A 125 17.57 -10.45 -2.61
CA MET A 125 17.80 -11.79 -2.03
C MET A 125 18.76 -12.60 -2.90
N ARG A 126 19.70 -13.33 -2.23
CA ARG A 126 20.61 -14.26 -2.91
C ARG A 126 19.93 -15.57 -3.31
N ASN A 127 19.01 -16.03 -2.49
CA ASN A 127 18.22 -17.24 -2.72
C ASN A 127 16.76 -16.98 -2.33
N PRO A 128 15.95 -16.43 -3.24
CA PRO A 128 14.55 -16.07 -2.97
C PRO A 128 13.72 -17.22 -2.40
N ASP A 129 13.90 -18.45 -2.89
CA ASP A 129 13.13 -19.63 -2.46
C ASP A 129 13.30 -19.98 -0.99
N LYS A 130 14.47 -19.67 -0.42
CA LYS A 130 14.80 -19.94 0.98
C LYS A 130 14.64 -18.73 1.88
N GLU A 131 14.82 -17.55 1.35
CA GLU A 131 14.92 -16.31 2.13
C GLU A 131 13.60 -15.53 2.18
N PHE A 132 12.75 -15.64 1.17
CA PHE A 132 11.52 -14.86 1.09
C PHE A 132 10.55 -15.15 2.24
N GLY A 133 10.41 -16.41 2.62
CA GLY A 133 9.56 -16.79 3.76
C GLY A 133 10.04 -16.28 5.12
N LEU A 134 11.33 -15.94 5.26
CA LEU A 134 11.90 -15.36 6.49
C LEU A 134 11.78 -13.84 6.54
N VAL A 135 11.61 -13.20 5.38
CA VAL A 135 11.54 -11.74 5.24
C VAL A 135 10.09 -11.24 5.21
N ARG A 136 9.17 -12.05 4.73
CA ARG A 136 7.75 -11.76 4.64
C ARG A 136 6.97 -12.28 5.86
#